data_ee44fef2efd1ca48fad1d84ff0b8076a
#
_entry.id   ee44fef2efd1ca48fad1d84ff0b8076a
#
_cell.length_a   1.000
_cell.length_b   1.000
_cell.length_c   1.000
_cell.angle_alpha   90.00
_cell.angle_beta   90.00
_cell.angle_gamma   90.00
#
_symmetry.space_group_name_H-M   'P 1'
#
loop_
_entity.id
_entity.type
_entity.pdbx_description
1 polymer ?
#
loop_
_entity_poly.entity_id
_entity_poly.type
_entity_poly.pdbx_seq_one_letter_code
_entity_poly.pdbx_strand_id
1 'polypeptide(L)'
;MSDKDFLNWPFLEDQHRQLAVELEAWCEQTLEQLPLDHSDVDAECRLLVTELGKAGFTANAVPAAWGGNTEKVDVRRLCITRETLGRYSGLADFAFAMQALGSISLSLYGNETLREAYLPKVAAGEYIAAFALSEPDAGSDVAAMRTSARLEGDHYVLNGCKTWISNGGIADYYTVFARTGEGTGSKGISCFIVDADAHGF
;
A
#
# COMPACT_ATOMS: atom_id res chain seq x y z
N MET A 1 -23.42 -12.90 -12.23
CA MET A 1 -22.38 -13.95 -12.40
C MET A 1 -21.16 -13.23 -12.93
N SER A 2 -20.07 -13.14 -12.19
CA SER A 2 -18.84 -12.47 -12.67
C SER A 2 -18.14 -13.41 -13.64
N ASP A 3 -17.58 -12.83 -14.71
CA ASP A 3 -16.73 -13.56 -15.63
C ASP A 3 -15.42 -13.95 -14.91
N LYS A 4 -15.13 -15.25 -14.81
CA LYS A 4 -13.92 -15.80 -14.21
C LYS A 4 -13.00 -16.45 -15.25
N ASP A 5 -13.30 -16.32 -16.53
CA ASP A 5 -12.54 -16.94 -17.60
C ASP A 5 -11.09 -16.45 -17.64
N PHE A 6 -10.83 -15.22 -17.15
CA PHE A 6 -9.48 -14.68 -17.03
C PHE A 6 -8.55 -15.56 -16.14
N LEU A 7 -9.10 -16.31 -15.17
CA LEU A 7 -8.30 -17.22 -14.34
C LEU A 7 -7.67 -18.38 -15.14
N ASN A 8 -8.16 -18.62 -16.34
CA ASN A 8 -7.60 -19.62 -17.27
C ASN A 8 -6.51 -19.04 -18.20
N TRP A 9 -6.18 -17.76 -18.08
CA TRP A 9 -5.15 -17.15 -18.90
C TRP A 9 -3.77 -17.78 -18.64
N PRO A 10 -2.92 -17.88 -19.68
CA PRO A 10 -1.71 -18.73 -19.63
C PRO A 10 -0.62 -18.23 -18.69
N PHE A 11 -0.69 -16.97 -18.24
CA PHE A 11 0.26 -16.41 -17.28
C PHE A 11 -0.21 -16.56 -15.81
N LEU A 12 -1.40 -17.13 -15.57
CA LEU A 12 -1.86 -17.48 -14.23
C LEU A 12 -1.61 -18.96 -13.95
N GLU A 13 -1.07 -19.23 -12.79
CA GLU A 13 -0.69 -20.54 -12.28
C GLU A 13 -1.74 -21.08 -11.29
N ASP A 14 -1.64 -22.35 -10.86
CA ASP A 14 -2.58 -22.93 -9.91
C ASP A 14 -2.64 -22.17 -8.58
N GLN A 15 -1.51 -21.66 -8.10
CA GLN A 15 -1.47 -20.83 -6.89
C GLN A 15 -2.31 -19.54 -6.99
N HIS A 16 -2.47 -18.99 -8.19
CA HIS A 16 -3.30 -17.81 -8.43
C HIS A 16 -4.79 -18.15 -8.43
N ARG A 17 -5.13 -19.28 -9.03
CA ARG A 17 -6.50 -19.83 -9.01
C ARG A 17 -6.93 -20.21 -7.59
N GLN A 18 -6.03 -20.81 -6.83
CA GLN A 18 -6.27 -21.14 -5.44
C GLN A 18 -6.50 -19.89 -4.58
N LEU A 19 -5.67 -18.85 -4.76
CA LEU A 19 -5.87 -17.56 -4.09
C LEU A 19 -7.26 -16.96 -4.37
N ALA A 20 -7.72 -17.01 -5.62
CA ALA A 20 -9.05 -16.51 -5.97
C ALA A 20 -10.16 -17.25 -5.23
N VAL A 21 -10.06 -18.58 -5.11
CA VAL A 21 -11.03 -19.40 -4.36
C VAL A 21 -11.01 -19.07 -2.86
N GLU A 22 -9.81 -18.95 -2.27
CA GLU A 22 -9.66 -18.64 -0.84
C GLU A 22 -10.21 -17.25 -0.51
N LEU A 23 -9.93 -16.26 -1.38
CA LEU A 23 -10.45 -14.90 -1.22
C LEU A 23 -11.97 -14.83 -1.34
N GLU A 24 -12.56 -15.52 -2.30
CA GLU A 24 -14.03 -15.57 -2.43
C GLU A 24 -14.67 -16.16 -1.19
N ALA A 25 -14.16 -17.31 -0.73
CA ALA A 25 -14.67 -17.94 0.49
C ALA A 25 -14.56 -17.00 1.71
N TRP A 26 -13.46 -16.28 1.84
CA TRP A 26 -13.29 -15.29 2.91
C TRP A 26 -14.25 -14.11 2.75
N CYS A 27 -14.45 -13.60 1.55
CA CYS A 27 -15.40 -12.52 1.31
C CYS A 27 -16.82 -12.92 1.72
N GLU A 28 -17.29 -14.10 1.33
CA GLU A 28 -18.62 -14.61 1.66
C GLU A 28 -18.80 -14.90 3.15
N GLN A 29 -17.76 -15.42 3.81
CA GLN A 29 -17.83 -15.86 5.22
C GLN A 29 -17.52 -14.75 6.22
N THR A 30 -16.69 -13.78 5.84
CA THR A 30 -16.15 -12.76 6.74
C THR A 30 -16.49 -11.35 6.29
N LEU A 31 -16.09 -10.96 5.06
CA LEU A 31 -16.23 -9.57 4.60
C LEU A 31 -17.69 -9.11 4.58
N GLU A 32 -18.62 -9.95 4.10
CA GLU A 32 -20.05 -9.63 4.05
C GLU A 32 -20.71 -9.55 5.45
N GLN A 33 -20.02 -10.04 6.49
CA GLN A 33 -20.50 -9.98 7.87
C GLN A 33 -19.92 -8.81 8.66
N LEU A 34 -18.97 -8.07 8.09
CA LEU A 34 -18.38 -6.91 8.78
C LEU A 34 -19.40 -5.75 8.82
N PRO A 35 -19.40 -4.97 9.90
CA PRO A 35 -20.33 -3.85 10.08
C PRO A 35 -19.86 -2.62 9.27
N LEU A 36 -19.94 -2.72 7.94
CA LEU A 36 -19.52 -1.66 7.01
C LEU A 36 -20.79 -0.93 6.53
N ASP A 37 -21.11 0.20 7.14
CA ASP A 37 -22.26 1.04 6.81
C ASP A 37 -21.87 2.41 6.20
N HIS A 38 -20.55 2.63 6.04
CA HIS A 38 -19.93 3.84 5.50
C HIS A 38 -20.18 5.11 6.33
N SER A 39 -20.51 4.95 7.60
CA SER A 39 -20.67 6.07 8.53
C SER A 39 -19.33 6.62 9.05
N ASP A 40 -18.32 5.75 9.17
CA ASP A 40 -16.94 6.09 9.53
C ASP A 40 -15.96 5.30 8.66
N VAL A 41 -15.68 5.85 7.48
CA VAL A 41 -14.82 5.21 6.47
C VAL A 41 -13.40 4.97 7.00
N ASP A 42 -12.89 5.84 7.86
CA ASP A 42 -11.57 5.71 8.44
C ASP A 42 -11.48 4.51 9.40
N ALA A 43 -12.48 4.37 10.28
CA ALA A 43 -12.58 3.21 11.17
C ALA A 43 -12.79 1.90 10.38
N GLU A 44 -13.61 1.92 9.34
CA GLU A 44 -13.85 0.78 8.47
C GLU A 44 -12.59 0.37 7.70
N CYS A 45 -11.80 1.33 7.19
CA CYS A 45 -10.52 1.03 6.55
C CYS A 45 -9.54 0.36 7.53
N ARG A 46 -9.45 0.83 8.78
CA ARG A 46 -8.63 0.20 9.82
C ARG A 46 -9.08 -1.23 10.11
N LEU A 47 -10.39 -1.44 10.25
CA LEU A 47 -10.98 -2.76 10.43
C LEU A 47 -10.63 -3.69 9.27
N LEU A 48 -10.84 -3.23 8.04
CA LEU A 48 -10.57 -4.01 6.82
C LEU A 48 -9.10 -4.41 6.70
N VAL A 49 -8.15 -3.51 6.95
CA VAL A 49 -6.71 -3.85 6.94
C VAL A 49 -6.41 -4.90 8.00
N THR A 50 -6.96 -4.76 9.21
CA THR A 50 -6.79 -5.72 10.30
C THR A 50 -7.35 -7.10 9.94
N GLU A 51 -8.55 -7.17 9.39
CA GLU A 51 -9.19 -8.46 9.04
C GLU A 51 -8.51 -9.12 7.84
N LEU A 52 -8.07 -8.34 6.84
CA LEU A 52 -7.25 -8.83 5.72
C LEU A 52 -5.89 -9.35 6.22
N GLY A 53 -5.30 -8.70 7.22
CA GLY A 53 -4.06 -9.13 7.86
C GLY A 53 -4.23 -10.45 8.61
N LYS A 54 -5.26 -10.57 9.45
CA LYS A 54 -5.59 -11.83 10.15
C LYS A 54 -5.80 -13.00 9.20
N ALA A 55 -6.39 -12.74 8.04
CA ALA A 55 -6.60 -13.73 6.99
C ALA A 55 -5.34 -14.00 6.13
N GLY A 56 -4.26 -13.23 6.31
CA GLY A 56 -2.99 -13.38 5.57
C GLY A 56 -3.01 -12.79 4.16
N PHE A 57 -4.02 -12.01 3.79
CA PHE A 57 -4.10 -11.43 2.43
C PHE A 57 -3.21 -10.21 2.26
N THR A 58 -2.99 -9.39 3.29
CA THR A 58 -2.03 -8.28 3.25
C THR A 58 -0.60 -8.74 2.98
N ALA A 59 -0.25 -9.98 3.35
CA ALA A 59 1.03 -10.60 3.04
C ALA A 59 1.32 -10.72 1.52
N ASN A 60 0.31 -10.61 0.65
CA ASN A 60 0.52 -10.52 -0.80
C ASN A 60 1.20 -9.20 -1.22
N ALA A 61 1.17 -8.16 -0.40
CA ALA A 61 1.78 -6.87 -0.66
C ALA A 61 3.28 -6.80 -0.31
N VAL A 62 3.82 -7.84 0.34
CA VAL A 62 5.16 -7.84 0.94
C VAL A 62 5.95 -9.06 0.47
N PRO A 63 7.30 -8.97 0.25
CA PRO A 63 8.15 -10.12 -0.02
C PRO A 63 8.24 -11.08 1.17
N ALA A 64 8.45 -12.39 0.89
CA ALA A 64 8.51 -13.46 1.89
C ALA A 64 9.58 -13.24 2.98
N ALA A 65 10.70 -12.60 2.65
CA ALA A 65 11.75 -12.27 3.62
C ALA A 65 11.24 -11.41 4.79
N TRP A 66 10.11 -10.70 4.61
CA TRP A 66 9.48 -9.83 5.62
C TRP A 66 8.01 -10.19 5.88
N GLY A 67 7.67 -11.48 5.80
CA GLY A 67 6.34 -11.99 6.16
C GLY A 67 5.35 -12.12 5.00
N GLY A 68 5.79 -11.90 3.77
CA GLY A 68 4.93 -12.06 2.59
C GLY A 68 4.76 -13.50 2.12
N ASN A 69 3.91 -13.69 1.13
CA ASN A 69 3.53 -15.01 0.61
C ASN A 69 4.42 -15.50 -0.55
N THR A 70 5.23 -14.63 -1.16
CA THR A 70 6.07 -14.94 -2.31
C THR A 70 7.45 -14.32 -2.17
N GLU A 71 8.48 -14.92 -2.77
CA GLU A 71 9.86 -14.43 -2.69
C GLU A 71 9.99 -12.95 -3.06
N LYS A 72 9.27 -12.55 -4.12
CA LYS A 72 9.09 -11.15 -4.54
C LYS A 72 7.60 -10.87 -4.63
N VAL A 73 7.19 -9.62 -4.48
CA VAL A 73 5.79 -9.23 -4.68
C VAL A 73 5.33 -9.67 -6.08
N ASP A 74 4.34 -10.55 -6.14
CA ASP A 74 3.76 -11.03 -7.40
C ASP A 74 2.56 -10.15 -7.76
N VAL A 75 2.71 -9.35 -8.81
CA VAL A 75 1.68 -8.44 -9.30
C VAL A 75 0.39 -9.18 -9.68
N ARG A 76 0.47 -10.44 -10.13
CA ARG A 76 -0.71 -11.25 -10.47
C ARG A 76 -1.54 -11.54 -9.23
N ARG A 77 -0.88 -11.85 -8.09
CA ARG A 77 -1.57 -12.02 -6.80
C ARG A 77 -2.24 -10.72 -6.35
N LEU A 78 -1.56 -9.57 -6.52
CA LEU A 78 -2.16 -8.26 -6.23
C LEU A 78 -3.40 -8.01 -7.09
N CYS A 79 -3.33 -8.26 -8.40
CA CYS A 79 -4.46 -8.09 -9.31
C CYS A 79 -5.66 -8.97 -8.93
N ILE A 80 -5.42 -10.25 -8.62
CA ILE A 80 -6.49 -11.18 -8.22
C ILE A 80 -7.10 -10.76 -6.89
N THR A 81 -6.27 -10.38 -5.91
CA THR A 81 -6.76 -9.90 -4.62
C THR A 81 -7.67 -8.67 -4.80
N ARG A 82 -7.22 -7.70 -5.55
CA ARG A 82 -7.97 -6.47 -5.83
C ARG A 82 -9.25 -6.72 -6.61
N GLU A 83 -9.17 -7.53 -7.67
CA GLU A 83 -10.33 -7.87 -8.50
C GLU A 83 -11.40 -8.59 -7.66
N THR A 84 -10.99 -9.56 -6.84
CA THR A 84 -11.91 -10.29 -5.99
C THR A 84 -12.53 -9.38 -4.93
N LEU A 85 -11.71 -8.65 -4.16
CA LEU A 85 -12.23 -7.73 -3.14
C LEU A 85 -13.16 -6.67 -3.72
N GLY A 86 -12.82 -6.08 -4.87
CA GLY A 86 -13.60 -5.04 -5.53
C GLY A 86 -14.98 -5.49 -6.00
N ARG A 87 -15.19 -6.80 -6.22
CA ARG A 87 -16.52 -7.36 -6.51
C ARG A 87 -17.46 -7.36 -5.30
N TYR A 88 -16.89 -7.50 -4.10
CA TYR A 88 -17.64 -7.55 -2.84
C TYR A 88 -17.72 -6.17 -2.18
N SER A 89 -16.59 -5.45 -2.11
CA SER A 89 -16.49 -4.13 -1.48
C SER A 89 -15.37 -3.29 -2.11
N GLY A 90 -15.72 -2.15 -2.70
CA GLY A 90 -14.74 -1.20 -3.20
C GLY A 90 -13.84 -0.65 -2.11
N LEU A 91 -14.34 -0.54 -0.87
CA LEU A 91 -13.54 -0.10 0.28
C LEU A 91 -12.53 -1.16 0.70
N ALA A 92 -12.88 -2.45 0.62
CA ALA A 92 -11.94 -3.54 0.89
C ALA A 92 -10.82 -3.63 -0.16
N ASP A 93 -11.15 -3.46 -1.45
CA ASP A 93 -10.12 -3.31 -2.51
C ASP A 93 -9.20 -2.13 -2.22
N PHE A 94 -9.76 -0.99 -1.89
CA PHE A 94 -9.00 0.22 -1.57
C PHE A 94 -8.08 0.00 -0.37
N ALA A 95 -8.59 -0.54 0.74
CA ALA A 95 -7.82 -0.82 1.94
C ALA A 95 -6.61 -1.73 1.64
N PHE A 96 -6.81 -2.80 0.85
CA PHE A 96 -5.74 -3.69 0.42
C PHE A 96 -4.75 -3.00 -0.55
N ALA A 97 -5.26 -2.30 -1.57
CA ALA A 97 -4.44 -1.68 -2.61
C ALA A 97 -3.44 -0.68 -2.03
N MET A 98 -3.83 0.05 -0.99
CA MET A 98 -2.97 1.03 -0.34
C MET A 98 -1.82 0.39 0.42
N GLN A 99 -1.98 -0.83 0.97
CA GLN A 99 -0.88 -1.56 1.60
C GLN A 99 0.22 -1.88 0.57
N ALA A 100 -0.17 -2.37 -0.60
CA ALA A 100 0.77 -2.65 -1.68
C ALA A 100 1.44 -1.37 -2.21
N LEU A 101 0.64 -0.32 -2.51
CA LEU A 101 1.14 0.93 -3.07
C LEU A 101 2.08 1.65 -2.10
N GLY A 102 1.69 1.76 -0.82
CA GLY A 102 2.47 2.47 0.20
C GLY A 102 3.76 1.75 0.60
N SER A 103 3.86 0.42 0.37
CA SER A 103 5.04 -0.36 0.77
C SER A 103 5.95 -0.80 -0.38
N ILE A 104 5.50 -0.70 -1.64
CA ILE A 104 6.29 -1.23 -2.77
C ILE A 104 7.65 -0.55 -2.95
N SER A 105 7.73 0.77 -2.78
CA SER A 105 9.00 1.51 -2.88
C SER A 105 9.98 1.06 -1.80
N LEU A 106 9.49 0.85 -0.58
CA LEU A 106 10.28 0.32 0.52
C LEU A 106 10.73 -1.12 0.25
N SER A 107 9.84 -1.98 -0.26
CA SER A 107 10.16 -3.37 -0.62
C SER A 107 11.26 -3.46 -1.68
N LEU A 108 11.25 -2.57 -2.68
CA LEU A 108 12.19 -2.60 -3.80
C LEU A 108 13.53 -1.94 -3.49
N TYR A 109 13.52 -0.82 -2.77
CA TYR A 109 14.67 0.07 -2.67
C TYR A 109 15.07 0.45 -1.24
N GLY A 110 14.28 0.10 -0.22
CA GLY A 110 14.61 0.38 1.17
C GLY A 110 15.87 -0.37 1.63
N ASN A 111 16.58 0.17 2.61
CA ASN A 111 17.63 -0.57 3.30
C ASN A 111 17.00 -1.64 4.22
N GLU A 112 17.82 -2.57 4.69
CA GLU A 112 17.39 -3.70 5.51
C GLU A 112 16.68 -3.25 6.80
N THR A 113 17.25 -2.28 7.50
CA THR A 113 16.70 -1.73 8.75
C THR A 113 15.27 -1.20 8.56
N LEU A 114 15.02 -0.43 7.49
CA LEU A 114 13.69 0.08 7.19
C LEU A 114 12.73 -1.04 6.79
N ARG A 115 13.17 -2.01 5.97
CA ARG A 115 12.33 -3.14 5.59
C ARG A 115 11.90 -3.96 6.80
N GLU A 116 12.83 -4.26 7.71
CA GLU A 116 12.57 -5.00 8.96
C GLU A 116 11.62 -4.25 9.90
N ALA A 117 11.71 -2.93 9.96
CA ALA A 117 10.88 -2.13 10.85
C ALA A 117 9.42 -2.04 10.42
N TYR A 118 9.13 -1.98 9.12
CA TYR A 118 7.80 -1.68 8.60
C TYR A 118 7.12 -2.86 7.91
N LEU A 119 7.81 -3.60 7.02
CA LEU A 119 7.17 -4.58 6.15
C LEU A 119 6.49 -5.74 6.89
N PRO A 120 7.05 -6.32 7.97
CA PRO A 120 6.36 -7.37 8.72
C PRO A 120 5.02 -6.91 9.29
N LYS A 121 4.93 -5.66 9.75
CA LYS A 121 3.70 -5.09 10.29
C LYS A 121 2.65 -4.82 9.21
N VAL A 122 3.08 -4.45 7.99
CA VAL A 122 2.20 -4.36 6.81
C VAL A 122 1.68 -5.74 6.44
N ALA A 123 2.56 -6.75 6.38
CA ALA A 123 2.17 -8.12 6.08
C ALA A 123 1.15 -8.69 7.09
N ALA A 124 1.28 -8.33 8.37
CA ALA A 124 0.37 -8.71 9.43
C ALA A 124 -0.94 -7.89 9.49
N GLY A 125 -1.06 -6.81 8.69
CA GLY A 125 -2.19 -5.88 8.77
C GLY A 125 -2.21 -5.02 10.05
N GLU A 126 -1.06 -4.89 10.71
CA GLU A 126 -0.88 -4.07 11.91
C GLU A 126 -0.60 -2.60 11.56
N TYR A 127 0.10 -2.35 10.44
CA TYR A 127 0.41 -1.01 9.94
C TYR A 127 -0.36 -0.69 8.69
N ILE A 128 -0.89 0.52 8.65
CA ILE A 128 -1.52 1.12 7.48
C ILE A 128 -0.50 1.99 6.76
N ALA A 129 -0.30 1.72 5.48
CA ALA A 129 0.61 2.46 4.63
C ALA A 129 -0.12 3.56 3.84
N ALA A 130 0.57 4.69 3.62
CA ALA A 130 0.14 5.72 2.68
C ALA A 130 1.22 6.03 1.65
N PHE A 131 0.79 6.54 0.47
CA PHE A 131 1.65 6.90 -0.64
C PHE A 131 1.50 8.38 -0.97
N ALA A 132 2.47 9.20 -0.56
CA ALA A 132 2.41 10.65 -0.62
C ALA A 132 3.26 11.20 -1.77
N LEU A 133 2.69 11.20 -2.98
CA LEU A 133 3.34 11.65 -4.22
C LEU A 133 2.77 12.99 -4.69
N SER A 134 1.45 13.09 -4.88
CA SER A 134 0.77 14.23 -5.48
C SER A 134 0.86 15.50 -4.65
N GLU A 135 0.89 16.64 -5.34
CA GLU A 135 0.85 17.98 -4.76
C GLU A 135 -0.26 18.80 -5.43
N PRO A 136 -0.70 19.94 -4.84
CA PRO A 136 -1.72 20.79 -5.44
C PRO A 136 -1.42 21.17 -6.90
N ASP A 137 -0.14 21.41 -7.22
CA ASP A 137 0.33 21.83 -8.54
C ASP A 137 1.06 20.72 -9.34
N ALA A 138 1.15 19.49 -8.81
CA ALA A 138 1.86 18.37 -9.42
C ALA A 138 1.10 17.06 -9.26
N GLY A 139 0.19 16.79 -10.17
CA GLY A 139 -0.58 15.54 -10.27
C GLY A 139 0.02 14.61 -11.33
N SER A 140 -0.45 14.71 -12.59
CA SER A 140 0.07 13.87 -13.68
C SER A 140 1.54 14.14 -13.99
N ASP A 141 1.98 15.40 -13.91
CA ASP A 141 3.40 15.77 -13.98
C ASP A 141 4.02 15.77 -12.58
N VAL A 142 4.29 14.58 -12.05
CA VAL A 142 4.95 14.42 -10.74
C VAL A 142 6.36 15.01 -10.71
N ALA A 143 7.01 15.16 -11.87
CA ALA A 143 8.33 15.78 -11.97
C ALA A 143 8.30 17.28 -11.63
N ALA A 144 7.13 17.93 -11.65
CA ALA A 144 6.94 19.32 -11.24
C ALA A 144 6.79 19.51 -9.73
N MET A 145 6.84 18.44 -8.91
CA MET A 145 6.69 18.55 -7.46
C MET A 145 7.69 19.54 -6.83
N ARG A 146 7.25 20.20 -5.77
CA ARG A 146 8.02 21.22 -5.04
C ARG A 146 8.41 20.83 -3.63
N THR A 147 7.78 19.81 -3.04
CA THR A 147 8.20 19.28 -1.73
C THR A 147 9.69 18.98 -1.79
N SER A 148 10.43 19.53 -0.86
CA SER A 148 11.90 19.44 -0.78
C SER A 148 12.33 18.65 0.44
N ALA A 149 13.47 17.97 0.32
CA ALA A 149 14.18 17.33 1.41
C ALA A 149 15.59 17.87 1.45
N ARG A 150 15.95 18.56 2.54
CA ARG A 150 17.26 19.16 2.72
C ARG A 150 18.03 18.41 3.81
N LEU A 151 19.24 17.98 3.51
CA LEU A 151 20.13 17.34 4.47
C LEU A 151 20.65 18.39 5.48
N GLU A 152 20.40 18.15 6.77
CA GLU A 152 20.87 18.97 7.88
C GLU A 152 21.59 18.06 8.89
N GLY A 153 22.90 18.07 8.86
CA GLY A 153 23.70 17.14 9.66
C GLY A 153 23.51 15.69 9.20
N ASP A 154 22.89 14.88 10.03
CA ASP A 154 22.65 13.44 9.83
C ASP A 154 21.19 13.09 9.49
N HIS A 155 20.33 14.09 9.32
CA HIS A 155 18.91 13.91 9.03
C HIS A 155 18.42 14.80 7.87
N TYR A 156 17.28 14.44 7.27
CA TYR A 156 16.61 15.23 6.25
C TYR A 156 15.47 16.02 6.87
N VAL A 157 15.38 17.31 6.54
CA VAL A 157 14.21 18.15 6.81
C VAL A 157 13.37 18.21 5.56
N LEU A 158 12.15 17.67 5.63
CA LEU A 158 11.17 17.72 4.56
C LEU A 158 10.30 18.97 4.71
N ASN A 159 10.06 19.67 3.60
CA ASN A 159 9.21 20.85 3.58
C ASN A 159 8.36 20.86 2.30
N GLY A 160 7.04 20.92 2.43
CA GLY A 160 6.11 20.93 1.33
C GLY A 160 4.69 20.57 1.73
N CYS A 161 3.85 20.34 0.72
CA CYS A 161 2.46 19.95 0.92
C CYS A 161 2.09 18.86 -0.07
N LYS A 162 1.58 17.74 0.44
CA LYS A 162 1.01 16.66 -0.36
C LYS A 162 -0.51 16.73 -0.32
N THR A 163 -1.17 16.29 -1.39
CA THR A 163 -2.62 16.37 -1.53
C THR A 163 -3.20 15.07 -2.09
N TRP A 164 -4.46 14.81 -1.78
CA TRP A 164 -5.19 13.61 -2.24
C TRP A 164 -4.51 12.31 -1.83
N ILE A 165 -3.97 12.28 -0.60
CA ILE A 165 -3.26 11.13 -0.09
C ILE A 165 -4.25 10.16 0.53
N SER A 166 -4.39 9.02 -0.12
CA SER A 166 -5.17 7.90 0.40
C SER A 166 -4.58 7.42 1.73
N ASN A 167 -5.44 7.10 2.69
CA ASN A 167 -5.07 6.83 4.08
C ASN A 167 -4.41 8.02 4.82
N GLY A 168 -4.45 9.24 4.25
CA GLY A 168 -4.01 10.46 4.94
C GLY A 168 -4.84 10.67 6.21
N GLY A 169 -4.20 10.67 7.38
CA GLY A 169 -4.86 10.77 8.69
C GLY A 169 -5.15 9.44 9.37
N ILE A 170 -4.99 8.29 8.69
CA ILE A 170 -5.14 6.96 9.31
C ILE A 170 -3.89 6.08 9.19
N ALA A 171 -2.94 6.44 8.32
CA ALA A 171 -1.73 5.68 8.12
C ALA A 171 -0.79 5.75 9.33
N ASP A 172 -0.03 4.69 9.56
CA ASP A 172 1.04 4.62 10.56
C ASP A 172 2.34 5.19 10.00
N TYR A 173 2.54 5.08 8.67
CA TYR A 173 3.66 5.70 7.98
C TYR A 173 3.28 6.10 6.55
N TYR A 174 4.08 7.02 6.02
CA TYR A 174 3.92 7.57 4.68
C TYR A 174 5.18 7.32 3.85
N THR A 175 5.01 6.81 2.64
CA THR A 175 6.03 6.80 1.60
C THR A 175 5.97 8.16 0.87
N VAL A 176 6.87 9.08 1.24
CA VAL A 176 6.86 10.48 0.79
C VAL A 176 7.92 10.71 -0.28
N PHE A 177 7.52 11.32 -1.38
CA PHE A 177 8.43 11.72 -2.46
C PHE A 177 8.76 13.21 -2.36
N ALA A 178 10.06 13.54 -2.35
CA ALA A 178 10.54 14.92 -2.23
C ALA A 178 11.81 15.15 -3.04
N ARG A 179 12.08 16.42 -3.37
CA ARG A 179 13.30 16.82 -4.09
C ARG A 179 14.48 16.93 -3.13
N THR A 180 15.56 16.24 -3.45
CA THR A 180 16.86 16.36 -2.77
C THR A 180 17.82 17.33 -3.45
N GLY A 181 17.48 17.81 -4.64
CA GLY A 181 18.33 18.78 -5.38
C GLY A 181 19.49 18.17 -6.17
N GLU A 182 19.63 16.85 -6.20
CA GLU A 182 20.75 16.13 -6.82
C GLU A 182 20.60 15.94 -8.34
N GLY A 183 19.50 16.38 -8.93
CA GLY A 183 19.22 16.23 -10.35
C GLY A 183 18.06 17.06 -10.85
N THR A 184 17.87 17.06 -12.17
CA THR A 184 16.73 17.73 -12.82
C THR A 184 15.60 16.76 -13.12
N GLY A 185 14.37 17.28 -13.17
CA GLY A 185 13.18 16.47 -13.45
C GLY A 185 12.98 15.37 -12.43
N SER A 186 12.61 14.16 -12.86
CA SER A 186 12.40 13.01 -11.99
C SER A 186 13.67 12.49 -11.30
N LYS A 187 14.86 12.76 -11.86
CA LYS A 187 16.15 12.32 -11.29
C LYS A 187 16.54 13.03 -10.00
N GLY A 188 15.91 14.16 -9.68
CA GLY A 188 16.11 14.88 -8.42
C GLY A 188 15.10 14.52 -7.34
N ILE A 189 14.33 13.43 -7.49
CA ILE A 189 13.31 13.00 -6.55
C ILE A 189 13.82 11.78 -5.78
N SER A 190 13.71 11.84 -4.46
CA SER A 190 14.00 10.74 -3.54
C SER A 190 12.73 10.32 -2.80
N CYS A 191 12.76 9.11 -2.25
CA CYS A 191 11.67 8.53 -1.48
C CYS A 191 12.09 8.42 -0.02
N PHE A 192 11.21 8.83 0.89
CA PHE A 192 11.40 8.82 2.33
C PHE A 192 10.27 8.03 2.99
N ILE A 193 10.60 7.31 4.06
CA ILE A 193 9.60 6.77 4.98
C ILE A 193 9.47 7.76 6.13
N VAL A 194 8.24 8.21 6.37
CA VAL A 194 7.92 9.21 7.40
C VAL A 194 6.85 8.62 8.30
N ASP A 195 7.13 8.52 9.59
CA ASP A 195 6.15 8.07 10.59
C ASP A 195 5.02 9.10 10.74
N ALA A 196 3.81 8.65 11.02
CA ALA A 196 2.66 9.54 11.17
C ALA A 196 2.77 10.51 12.35
N ASP A 197 3.59 10.18 13.35
CA ASP A 197 3.88 11.00 14.52
C ASP A 197 5.17 11.83 14.38
N ALA A 198 5.74 11.89 13.18
CA ALA A 198 6.93 12.70 12.92
C ALA A 198 6.71 14.17 13.26
N HIS A 199 7.71 14.78 13.91
CA HIS A 199 7.59 16.19 14.32
C HIS A 199 7.35 17.12 13.13
N GLY A 200 6.27 17.90 13.19
CA GLY A 200 5.89 18.85 12.13
C GLY A 200 5.10 18.25 10.95
N PHE A 201 4.67 17.01 11.09
CA PHE A 201 3.84 16.34 10.11
C PHE A 201 2.35 16.48 10.43
#